data_ca50da7fe5e8daa098dc31f20b0c7be4
#
_entry.id   ca50da7fe5e8daa098dc31f20b0c7be4
#
_cell.length_a   1.000
_cell.length_b   1.000
_cell.length_c   1.000
_cell.angle_alpha   90.00
_cell.angle_beta   90.00
_cell.angle_gamma   90.00
#
_symmetry.space_group_name_H-M   'P 1'
#
loop_
_entity.id
_entity.type
_entity.pdbx_description
1 polymer ?
#
loop_
_entity_poly.entity_id
_entity_poly.type
_entity_poly.pdbx_seq_one_letter_code
_entity_poly.pdbx_strand_id
1 'polypeptide(L)'
;MGTAGSRAGLTLAVLSAATFGTSGAFASSLIDAGWSPAAAVITRIAVAALVLTVPAVLQLRGRWWLLRRGAGRAAAYGLVAVAGCQLFYFNAIERMPVGVALLLEYLAAVLVVGWLWLRHGQRPRRLTVVGAVAAIAGLAMVLDLTGSARIDPIGVMWGLLAAAGLAIYFLLGAGTGEEPLPPIVMAWAGMCVGAAALAALGWAGALPVTAATSSVDFAGHRVSWVVPMLGLSLVAAAFAYVAGIGAARRLGAKLASFVGMGEVLFAILFAWLLVGQLPSAMQFLGGAFILVGVTLVRADELGTTPAAASRPESAVPPRDEHELLSTGHGGGWRR
;
A
#
# COMPACT_ATOMS: atom_id res chain seq x y z
N MET A 1 3.16 23.59 -8.70
CA MET A 1 4.08 22.62 -8.05
C MET A 1 5.30 22.47 -8.93
N GLY A 2 6.51 22.83 -8.46
CA GLY A 2 7.71 22.85 -9.29
C GLY A 2 8.16 21.46 -9.72
N THR A 3 8.77 21.36 -10.89
CA THR A 3 9.29 20.13 -11.51
C THR A 3 10.23 19.32 -10.59
N ALA A 4 10.93 19.96 -9.66
CA ALA A 4 11.80 19.33 -8.68
C ALA A 4 11.04 18.48 -7.64
N GLY A 5 9.89 18.96 -7.14
CA GLY A 5 9.05 18.21 -6.18
C GLY A 5 8.42 16.96 -6.80
N SER A 6 8.03 17.03 -8.07
CA SER A 6 7.49 15.90 -8.82
C SER A 6 8.56 14.82 -9.10
N ARG A 7 9.78 15.23 -9.47
CA ARG A 7 10.90 14.29 -9.68
C ARG A 7 11.28 13.56 -8.39
N ALA A 8 11.42 14.27 -7.28
CA ALA A 8 11.71 13.65 -5.97
C ALA A 8 10.60 12.69 -5.53
N GLY A 9 9.33 13.03 -5.78
CA GLY A 9 8.18 12.15 -5.53
C GLY A 9 8.24 10.87 -6.36
N LEU A 10 8.54 10.97 -7.66
CA LEU A 10 8.67 9.83 -8.55
C LEU A 10 9.84 8.92 -8.14
N THR A 11 10.99 9.50 -7.81
CA THR A 11 12.15 8.73 -7.31
C THR A 11 11.79 7.95 -6.06
N LEU A 12 11.10 8.57 -5.08
CA LEU A 12 10.64 7.88 -3.88
C LEU A 12 9.64 6.77 -4.18
N ALA A 13 8.73 6.97 -5.13
CA ALA A 13 7.77 5.94 -5.53
C ALA A 13 8.45 4.73 -6.16
N VAL A 14 9.41 4.95 -7.07
CA VAL A 14 10.18 3.87 -7.70
C VAL A 14 11.06 3.15 -6.68
N LEU A 15 11.74 3.88 -5.80
CA LEU A 15 12.54 3.26 -4.73
C LEU A 15 11.68 2.46 -3.76
N SER A 16 10.49 2.96 -3.40
CA SER A 16 9.53 2.21 -2.58
C SER A 16 9.11 0.92 -3.29
N ALA A 17 8.70 1.01 -4.55
CA ALA A 17 8.29 -0.16 -5.34
C ALA A 17 9.41 -1.20 -5.46
N ALA A 18 10.65 -0.76 -5.75
CA ALA A 18 11.80 -1.65 -5.84
C ALA A 18 12.11 -2.33 -4.50
N THR A 19 12.09 -1.58 -3.40
CA THR A 19 12.41 -2.12 -2.08
C THR A 19 11.31 -3.03 -1.54
N PHE A 20 10.02 -2.70 -1.75
CA PHE A 20 8.93 -3.62 -1.45
C PHE A 20 9.03 -4.90 -2.29
N GLY A 21 9.40 -4.80 -3.56
CA GLY A 21 9.58 -5.96 -4.45
C GLY A 21 10.61 -6.98 -3.95
N THR A 22 11.57 -6.59 -3.10
CA THR A 22 12.49 -7.55 -2.45
C THR A 22 11.85 -8.36 -1.34
N SER A 23 10.69 -7.93 -0.82
CA SER A 23 10.02 -8.52 0.36
C SER A 23 9.75 -10.01 0.20
N GLY A 24 9.16 -10.39 -0.94
CA GLY A 24 8.81 -11.78 -1.21
C GLY A 24 10.03 -12.70 -1.28
N ALA A 25 11.12 -12.26 -1.92
CA ALA A 25 12.34 -13.04 -2.02
C ALA A 25 13.01 -13.26 -0.64
N PHE A 26 13.10 -12.22 0.19
CA PHE A 26 13.60 -12.36 1.56
C PHE A 26 12.70 -13.26 2.41
N ALA A 27 11.38 -13.10 2.31
CA ALA A 27 10.44 -13.88 3.10
C ALA A 27 10.42 -15.35 2.66
N SER A 28 10.41 -15.64 1.35
CA SER A 28 10.46 -17.00 0.83
C SER A 28 11.68 -17.75 1.34
N SER A 29 12.87 -17.13 1.27
CA SER A 29 14.09 -17.76 1.75
C SER A 29 14.07 -18.11 3.24
N LEU A 30 13.40 -17.32 4.07
CA LEU A 30 13.21 -17.58 5.50
C LEU A 30 12.19 -18.70 5.72
N ILE A 31 11.07 -18.69 4.99
CA ILE A 31 10.01 -19.69 5.08
C ILE A 31 10.54 -21.05 4.64
N ASP A 32 11.30 -21.11 3.55
CA ASP A 32 11.96 -22.35 3.07
C ASP A 32 12.97 -22.92 4.11
N ALA A 33 13.55 -22.06 4.95
CA ALA A 33 14.42 -22.45 6.05
C ALA A 33 13.67 -22.85 7.35
N GLY A 34 12.32 -22.85 7.34
CA GLY A 34 11.49 -23.30 8.46
C GLY A 34 10.91 -22.18 9.33
N TRP A 35 10.97 -20.94 8.89
CA TRP A 35 10.22 -19.86 9.53
C TRP A 35 8.74 -19.94 9.17
N SER A 36 7.85 -19.77 10.15
CA SER A 36 6.44 -19.59 9.83
C SER A 36 6.20 -18.19 9.26
N PRO A 37 5.19 -18.00 8.37
CA PRO A 37 4.78 -16.70 7.86
C PRO A 37 4.55 -15.67 8.98
N ALA A 38 3.89 -16.09 10.06
CA ALA A 38 3.63 -15.23 11.22
C ALA A 38 4.91 -14.76 11.90
N ALA A 39 5.88 -15.67 12.15
CA ALA A 39 7.16 -15.31 12.77
C ALA A 39 7.95 -14.33 11.89
N ALA A 40 7.99 -14.55 10.57
CA ALA A 40 8.66 -13.66 9.64
C ALA A 40 8.04 -12.26 9.64
N VAL A 41 6.70 -12.15 9.60
CA VAL A 41 6.00 -10.85 9.64
C VAL A 41 6.18 -10.15 10.98
N ILE A 42 6.00 -10.85 12.11
CA ILE A 42 6.17 -10.26 13.44
C ILE A 42 7.58 -9.69 13.60
N THR A 43 8.60 -10.50 13.29
CA THR A 43 10.01 -10.08 13.43
C THR A 43 10.34 -8.91 12.50
N ARG A 44 9.92 -8.97 11.24
CA ARG A 44 10.10 -7.91 10.25
C ARG A 44 9.56 -6.56 10.74
N ILE A 45 8.29 -6.53 11.15
CA ILE A 45 7.64 -5.27 11.53
C ILE A 45 8.11 -4.79 12.90
N ALA A 46 8.47 -5.70 13.84
CA ALA A 46 9.03 -5.34 15.13
C ALA A 46 10.43 -4.69 14.97
N VAL A 47 11.31 -5.28 14.17
CA VAL A 47 12.65 -4.71 13.89
C VAL A 47 12.51 -3.37 13.15
N ALA A 48 11.62 -3.27 12.17
CA ALA A 48 11.37 -2.02 11.47
C ALA A 48 10.82 -0.94 12.42
N ALA A 49 9.89 -1.28 13.31
CA ALA A 49 9.37 -0.38 14.33
C ALA A 49 10.47 0.12 15.28
N LEU A 50 11.36 -0.77 15.74
CA LEU A 50 12.49 -0.41 16.59
C LEU A 50 13.41 0.61 15.91
N VAL A 51 13.77 0.39 14.65
CA VAL A 51 14.62 1.30 13.87
C VAL A 51 13.93 2.65 13.64
N LEU A 52 12.63 2.64 13.35
CA LEU A 52 11.87 3.87 13.14
C LEU A 52 11.53 4.62 14.45
N THR A 53 11.74 4.01 15.62
CA THR A 53 11.42 4.63 16.92
C THR A 53 12.16 5.95 17.12
N VAL A 54 13.46 5.98 16.89
CA VAL A 54 14.26 7.20 17.09
C VAL A 54 13.77 8.35 16.19
N PRO A 55 13.69 8.20 14.85
CA PRO A 55 13.23 9.29 13.99
C PRO A 55 11.75 9.64 14.24
N ALA A 56 10.89 8.69 14.61
CA ALA A 56 9.49 8.97 14.94
C ALA A 56 9.36 9.80 16.21
N VAL A 57 10.06 9.44 17.28
CA VAL A 57 10.07 10.18 18.55
C VAL A 57 10.64 11.58 18.35
N LEU A 58 11.71 11.74 17.56
CA LEU A 58 12.28 13.05 17.25
C LEU A 58 11.26 13.94 16.51
N GLN A 59 10.49 13.40 15.58
CA GLN A 59 9.43 14.14 14.88
C GLN A 59 8.22 14.44 15.76
N LEU A 60 7.96 13.64 16.79
CA LEU A 60 6.86 13.84 17.74
C LEU A 60 7.22 14.78 18.90
N ARG A 61 8.48 15.20 19.05
CA ARG A 61 8.87 16.11 20.15
C ARG A 61 7.97 17.35 20.17
N GLY A 62 7.31 17.57 21.30
CA GLY A 62 6.35 18.68 21.48
C GLY A 62 5.01 18.52 20.76
N ARG A 63 4.77 17.41 20.01
CA ARG A 63 3.56 17.19 19.22
C ARG A 63 2.91 15.82 19.44
N TRP A 64 3.06 15.25 20.63
CA TRP A 64 2.48 13.94 20.98
C TRP A 64 0.95 13.89 20.87
N TRP A 65 0.28 15.02 20.91
CA TRP A 65 -1.15 15.17 20.69
C TRP A 65 -1.57 14.70 19.28
N LEU A 66 -0.71 14.84 18.26
CA LEU A 66 -0.94 14.34 16.91
C LEU A 66 -1.13 12.82 16.92
N LEU A 67 -0.29 12.09 17.66
CA LEU A 67 -0.40 10.64 17.77
C LEU A 67 -1.69 10.25 18.49
N ARG A 68 -2.08 10.94 19.58
CA ARG A 68 -3.35 10.68 20.28
C ARG A 68 -4.55 10.90 19.36
N ARG A 69 -4.57 12.01 18.62
CA ARG A 69 -5.65 12.32 17.66
C ARG A 69 -5.68 11.35 16.47
N GLY A 70 -4.52 10.89 16.01
CA GLY A 70 -4.36 9.95 14.91
C GLY A 70 -4.37 8.47 15.30
N ALA A 71 -4.51 8.13 16.60
CA ALA A 71 -4.33 6.77 17.11
C ALA A 71 -5.25 5.74 16.43
N GLY A 72 -6.53 6.06 16.23
CA GLY A 72 -7.47 5.17 15.56
C GLY A 72 -7.08 4.87 14.11
N ARG A 73 -6.58 5.88 13.38
CA ARG A 73 -6.09 5.70 12.00
C ARG A 73 -4.81 4.88 11.97
N ALA A 74 -3.88 5.15 12.89
CA ALA A 74 -2.63 4.39 13.01
C ALA A 74 -2.91 2.94 13.39
N ALA A 75 -3.88 2.68 14.27
CA ALA A 75 -4.32 1.33 14.64
C ALA A 75 -4.95 0.59 13.45
N ALA A 76 -5.91 1.21 12.75
CA ALA A 76 -6.52 0.61 11.56
C ALA A 76 -5.49 0.33 10.47
N TYR A 77 -4.57 1.27 10.22
CA TYR A 77 -3.46 1.09 9.29
C TYR A 77 -2.55 -0.07 9.71
N GLY A 78 -2.18 -0.13 10.99
CA GLY A 78 -1.31 -1.18 11.53
C GLY A 78 -1.94 -2.56 11.46
N LEU A 79 -3.22 -2.69 11.82
CA LEU A 79 -3.92 -3.97 11.81
C LEU A 79 -4.22 -4.47 10.40
N VAL A 80 -4.65 -3.60 9.50
CA VAL A 80 -5.09 -4.02 8.16
C VAL A 80 -3.94 -4.01 7.15
N ALA A 81 -3.26 -2.86 7.01
CA ALA A 81 -2.25 -2.69 5.97
C ALA A 81 -0.89 -3.29 6.32
N VAL A 82 -0.51 -3.26 7.61
CA VAL A 82 0.79 -3.77 8.04
C VAL A 82 0.70 -5.22 8.50
N ALA A 83 -0.23 -5.53 9.42
CA ALA A 83 -0.32 -6.88 9.98
C ALA A 83 -1.11 -7.84 9.07
N GLY A 84 -2.37 -7.50 8.77
CA GLY A 84 -3.29 -8.38 8.04
C GLY A 84 -2.82 -8.67 6.62
N CYS A 85 -2.62 -7.63 5.81
CA CYS A 85 -2.22 -7.76 4.42
C CYS A 85 -0.90 -8.55 4.29
N GLN A 86 0.11 -8.22 5.10
CA GLN A 86 1.41 -8.89 5.08
C GLN A 86 1.33 -10.34 5.55
N LEU A 87 0.55 -10.63 6.60
CA LEU A 87 0.37 -12.00 7.06
C LEU A 87 -0.29 -12.87 5.98
N PHE A 88 -1.32 -12.35 5.31
CA PHE A 88 -2.00 -13.07 4.24
C PHE A 88 -1.08 -13.28 3.04
N TYR A 89 -0.33 -12.24 2.64
CA TYR A 89 0.65 -12.37 1.57
C TYR A 89 1.74 -13.40 1.88
N PHE A 90 2.27 -13.42 3.10
CA PHE A 90 3.32 -14.38 3.48
C PHE A 90 2.79 -15.82 3.56
N ASN A 91 1.54 -16.02 3.97
CA ASN A 91 0.89 -17.34 3.86
C ASN A 91 0.65 -17.75 2.39
N ALA A 92 0.44 -16.78 1.49
CA ALA A 92 0.34 -17.08 0.07
C ALA A 92 1.69 -17.53 -0.51
N ILE A 93 2.79 -16.82 -0.23
CA ILE A 93 4.12 -17.18 -0.76
C ILE A 93 4.70 -18.47 -0.16
N GLU A 94 4.21 -18.93 0.98
CA GLU A 94 4.50 -20.28 1.50
C GLU A 94 3.99 -21.39 0.58
N ARG A 95 2.98 -21.10 -0.24
CA ARG A 95 2.22 -22.10 -1.03
C ARG A 95 2.29 -21.89 -2.53
N MET A 96 2.80 -20.74 -2.98
CA MET A 96 2.90 -20.41 -4.39
C MET A 96 4.07 -19.47 -4.67
N PRO A 97 4.54 -19.36 -5.93
CA PRO A 97 5.61 -18.43 -6.29
C PRO A 97 5.29 -16.98 -5.91
N VAL A 98 6.32 -16.26 -5.46
CA VAL A 98 6.23 -14.86 -5.01
C VAL A 98 5.51 -13.96 -6.00
N GLY A 99 5.86 -14.07 -7.30
CA GLY A 99 5.25 -13.26 -8.34
C GLY A 99 3.74 -13.52 -8.49
N VAL A 100 3.30 -14.80 -8.36
CA VAL A 100 1.89 -15.19 -8.45
C VAL A 100 1.10 -14.63 -7.26
N ALA A 101 1.64 -14.77 -6.04
CA ALA A 101 1.01 -14.24 -4.83
C ALA A 101 0.82 -12.72 -4.91
N LEU A 102 1.84 -11.99 -5.41
CA LEU A 102 1.78 -10.55 -5.56
C LEU A 102 0.80 -10.11 -6.67
N LEU A 103 0.72 -10.84 -7.78
CA LEU A 103 -0.27 -10.58 -8.82
C LEU A 103 -1.70 -10.73 -8.29
N LEU A 104 -1.95 -11.74 -7.43
CA LEU A 104 -3.24 -11.90 -6.75
C LEU A 104 -3.54 -10.70 -5.83
N GLU A 105 -2.57 -10.25 -5.04
CA GLU A 105 -2.73 -9.10 -4.15
C GLU A 105 -3.10 -7.83 -4.92
N TYR A 106 -2.51 -7.60 -6.10
CA TYR A 106 -2.81 -6.42 -6.93
C TYR A 106 -4.21 -6.44 -7.56
N LEU A 107 -4.97 -7.54 -7.48
CA LEU A 107 -6.41 -7.54 -7.78
C LEU A 107 -7.22 -6.64 -6.82
N ALA A 108 -6.60 -6.14 -5.76
CA ALA A 108 -7.17 -5.12 -4.88
C ALA A 108 -7.81 -3.97 -5.65
N ALA A 109 -7.21 -3.53 -6.77
CA ALA A 109 -7.78 -2.46 -7.60
C ALA A 109 -9.15 -2.82 -8.17
N VAL A 110 -9.33 -4.07 -8.62
CA VAL A 110 -10.61 -4.59 -9.13
C VAL A 110 -11.64 -4.72 -8.00
N LEU A 111 -11.19 -5.17 -6.82
CA LEU A 111 -12.04 -5.27 -5.63
C LEU A 111 -12.56 -3.90 -5.16
N VAL A 112 -11.71 -2.86 -5.19
CA VAL A 112 -12.11 -1.48 -4.86
C VAL A 112 -13.20 -0.99 -5.82
N VAL A 113 -13.03 -1.19 -7.13
CA VAL A 113 -14.03 -0.82 -8.13
C VAL A 113 -15.34 -1.56 -7.90
N GLY A 114 -15.28 -2.88 -7.69
CA GLY A 114 -16.45 -3.71 -7.38
C GLY A 114 -17.18 -3.21 -6.13
N TRP A 115 -16.46 -2.89 -5.08
CA TRP A 115 -17.03 -2.34 -3.85
C TRP A 115 -17.72 -1.00 -4.06
N LEU A 116 -17.07 -0.05 -4.77
CA LEU A 116 -17.64 1.26 -5.05
C LEU A 116 -18.90 1.16 -5.91
N TRP A 117 -18.92 0.22 -6.86
CA TRP A 117 -20.11 -0.03 -7.67
C TRP A 117 -21.26 -0.61 -6.84
N LEU A 118 -21.02 -1.68 -6.09
CA LEU A 118 -22.05 -2.38 -5.32
C LEU A 118 -22.58 -1.54 -4.15
N ARG A 119 -21.71 -0.82 -3.44
CA ARG A 119 -22.07 -0.12 -2.20
C ARG A 119 -22.48 1.33 -2.41
N HIS A 120 -21.89 2.02 -3.38
CA HIS A 120 -22.12 3.43 -3.63
C HIS A 120 -22.82 3.71 -4.97
N GLY A 121 -23.20 2.68 -5.73
CA GLY A 121 -23.88 2.82 -7.02
C GLY A 121 -23.03 3.50 -8.11
N GLN A 122 -21.74 3.66 -7.88
CA GLN A 122 -20.82 4.28 -8.84
C GLN A 122 -20.57 3.31 -10.00
N ARG A 123 -21.29 3.52 -11.10
CA ARG A 123 -21.13 2.64 -12.28
C ARG A 123 -19.73 2.80 -12.86
N PRO A 124 -19.00 1.67 -13.01
CA PRO A 124 -17.68 1.71 -13.63
C PRO A 124 -17.79 2.15 -15.10
N ARG A 125 -16.84 2.92 -15.56
CA ARG A 125 -16.74 3.30 -16.97
C ARG A 125 -16.31 2.13 -17.82
N ARG A 126 -16.45 2.24 -19.14
CA ARG A 126 -16.08 1.18 -20.09
C ARG A 126 -14.62 0.76 -19.94
N LEU A 127 -13.71 1.72 -19.75
CA LEU A 127 -12.28 1.45 -19.57
C LEU A 127 -12.01 0.64 -18.28
N THR A 128 -12.68 0.99 -17.19
CA THR A 128 -12.63 0.25 -15.93
C THR A 128 -13.14 -1.18 -16.09
N VAL A 129 -14.27 -1.38 -16.82
CA VAL A 129 -14.81 -2.73 -17.06
C VAL A 129 -13.86 -3.57 -17.92
N VAL A 130 -13.31 -2.99 -19.00
CA VAL A 130 -12.32 -3.69 -19.85
C VAL A 130 -11.09 -4.05 -19.04
N GLY A 131 -10.60 -3.14 -18.18
CA GLY A 131 -9.48 -3.39 -17.30
C GLY A 131 -9.74 -4.51 -16.29
N ALA A 132 -10.92 -4.53 -15.67
CA ALA A 132 -11.32 -5.59 -14.74
C ALA A 132 -11.43 -6.95 -15.44
N VAL A 133 -12.03 -7.02 -16.63
CA VAL A 133 -12.11 -8.26 -17.43
C VAL A 133 -10.73 -8.74 -17.82
N ALA A 134 -9.84 -7.86 -18.26
CA ALA A 134 -8.45 -8.19 -18.58
C ALA A 134 -7.71 -8.75 -17.35
N ALA A 135 -7.87 -8.13 -16.18
CA ALA A 135 -7.25 -8.59 -14.94
C ALA A 135 -7.75 -9.98 -14.52
N ILE A 136 -9.07 -10.23 -14.63
CA ILE A 136 -9.67 -11.55 -14.31
C ILE A 136 -9.21 -12.62 -15.32
N ALA A 137 -9.15 -12.29 -16.61
CA ALA A 137 -8.62 -13.20 -17.62
C ALA A 137 -7.15 -13.53 -17.38
N GLY A 138 -6.34 -12.51 -17.04
CA GLY A 138 -4.94 -12.68 -16.65
C GLY A 138 -4.80 -13.55 -15.41
N LEU A 139 -5.67 -13.40 -14.40
CA LEU A 139 -5.69 -14.27 -13.24
C LEU A 139 -5.92 -15.75 -13.62
N ALA A 140 -6.91 -16.03 -14.48
CA ALA A 140 -7.18 -17.39 -14.94
C ALA A 140 -5.96 -18.01 -15.64
N MET A 141 -5.20 -17.21 -16.41
CA MET A 141 -3.95 -17.64 -17.05
C MET A 141 -2.83 -17.87 -16.04
N VAL A 142 -2.67 -16.98 -15.04
CA VAL A 142 -1.64 -17.13 -13.98
C VAL A 142 -1.89 -18.37 -13.14
N LEU A 143 -3.16 -18.66 -12.86
CA LEU A 143 -3.57 -19.85 -12.11
C LEU A 143 -3.47 -21.13 -12.94
N ASP A 144 -3.21 -21.02 -14.25
CA ASP A 144 -3.06 -22.15 -15.19
C ASP A 144 -4.14 -23.23 -15.00
N LEU A 145 -5.42 -22.79 -14.98
CA LEU A 145 -6.57 -23.66 -14.71
C LEU A 145 -6.71 -24.84 -15.70
N THR A 146 -5.99 -24.79 -16.82
CA THR A 146 -5.98 -25.81 -17.88
C THR A 146 -4.71 -26.65 -17.91
N GLY A 147 -3.68 -26.27 -17.14
CA GLY A 147 -2.36 -26.90 -17.14
C GLY A 147 -2.13 -27.91 -16.02
N SER A 148 -0.94 -28.48 -16.00
CA SER A 148 -0.51 -29.50 -15.04
C SER A 148 -0.02 -28.89 -13.70
N ALA A 149 0.22 -27.61 -13.63
CA ALA A 149 0.67 -26.91 -12.42
C ALA A 149 -0.52 -26.73 -11.48
N ARG A 150 -0.65 -27.61 -10.50
CA ARG A 150 -1.67 -27.47 -9.45
C ARG A 150 -1.28 -26.32 -8.51
N ILE A 151 -1.88 -25.15 -8.69
CA ILE A 151 -1.78 -24.08 -7.72
C ILE A 151 -2.62 -24.47 -6.50
N ASP A 152 -2.04 -24.35 -5.30
CA ASP A 152 -2.71 -24.65 -4.04
C ASP A 152 -3.90 -23.70 -3.83
N PRO A 153 -5.17 -24.21 -3.76
CA PRO A 153 -6.35 -23.37 -3.53
C PRO A 153 -6.25 -22.55 -2.23
N ILE A 154 -5.57 -23.07 -1.20
CA ILE A 154 -5.36 -22.39 0.07
C ILE A 154 -4.44 -21.20 -0.14
N GLY A 155 -3.39 -21.34 -0.96
CA GLY A 155 -2.53 -20.25 -1.35
C GLY A 155 -3.27 -19.15 -2.10
N VAL A 156 -4.17 -19.52 -3.03
CA VAL A 156 -5.05 -18.56 -3.74
C VAL A 156 -5.96 -17.82 -2.77
N MET A 157 -6.56 -18.53 -1.82
CA MET A 157 -7.39 -17.92 -0.76
C MET A 157 -6.59 -16.86 0.01
N TRP A 158 -5.37 -17.17 0.43
CA TRP A 158 -4.50 -16.21 1.12
C TRP A 158 -4.16 -15.01 0.25
N GLY A 159 -3.85 -15.22 -1.03
CA GLY A 159 -3.58 -14.13 -1.97
C GLY A 159 -4.79 -13.20 -2.17
N LEU A 160 -6.00 -13.75 -2.26
CA LEU A 160 -7.24 -12.96 -2.35
C LEU A 160 -7.57 -12.22 -1.04
N LEU A 161 -7.26 -12.81 0.12
CA LEU A 161 -7.37 -12.11 1.40
C LEU A 161 -6.36 -10.97 1.50
N ALA A 162 -5.14 -11.14 0.99
CA ALA A 162 -4.17 -10.06 0.87
C ALA A 162 -4.69 -8.93 -0.04
N ALA A 163 -5.30 -9.28 -1.19
CA ALA A 163 -5.96 -8.30 -2.07
C ALA A 163 -7.09 -7.55 -1.36
N ALA A 164 -7.93 -8.22 -0.59
CA ALA A 164 -8.97 -7.58 0.21
C ALA A 164 -8.36 -6.64 1.26
N GLY A 165 -7.30 -7.05 1.95
CA GLY A 165 -6.55 -6.23 2.90
C GLY A 165 -5.99 -4.97 2.25
N LEU A 166 -5.37 -5.11 1.08
CA LEU A 166 -4.83 -4.00 0.30
C LEU A 166 -5.94 -3.07 -0.23
N ALA A 167 -7.10 -3.63 -0.64
CA ALA A 167 -8.27 -2.84 -1.05
C ALA A 167 -8.80 -1.99 0.12
N ILE A 168 -8.94 -2.57 1.31
CA ILE A 168 -9.35 -1.86 2.53
C ILE A 168 -8.33 -0.78 2.89
N TYR A 169 -7.02 -1.05 2.74
CA TYR A 169 -5.98 -0.05 2.92
C TYR A 169 -6.16 1.16 2.01
N PHE A 170 -6.42 0.96 0.72
CA PHE A 170 -6.68 2.06 -0.22
C PHE A 170 -7.94 2.84 0.15
N LEU A 171 -9.01 2.17 0.58
CA LEU A 171 -10.25 2.81 1.01
C LEU A 171 -10.05 3.65 2.28
N LEU A 172 -9.30 3.15 3.26
CA LEU A 172 -8.97 3.88 4.49
C LEU A 172 -7.94 4.99 4.24
N GLY A 173 -6.97 4.74 3.36
CA GLY A 173 -5.90 5.71 3.00
C GLY A 173 -6.42 6.93 2.23
N ALA A 174 -7.56 6.81 1.54
CA ALA A 174 -8.24 7.92 0.88
C ALA A 174 -8.90 8.91 1.86
N GLY A 175 -8.90 8.60 3.17
CA GLY A 175 -9.52 9.42 4.21
C GLY A 175 -8.90 10.81 4.34
N THR A 176 -9.73 11.84 4.19
CA THR A 176 -9.42 13.26 4.40
C THR A 176 -9.35 13.57 5.89
N GLY A 177 -8.20 13.99 6.37
CA GLY A 177 -8.03 14.51 7.71
C GLY A 177 -7.24 15.80 7.68
N GLU A 178 -7.64 16.80 8.45
CA GLU A 178 -7.07 18.15 8.45
C GLU A 178 -5.57 18.20 8.81
N GLU A 179 -5.05 17.23 9.59
CA GLU A 179 -3.63 17.14 9.92
C GLU A 179 -3.14 15.69 9.92
N PRO A 180 -2.55 15.20 8.82
CA PRO A 180 -2.06 13.83 8.75
C PRO A 180 -0.77 13.64 9.55
N LEU A 181 -0.65 12.49 10.25
CA LEU A 181 0.59 12.08 10.93
C LEU A 181 1.78 12.12 9.96
N PRO A 182 2.98 12.55 10.38
CA PRO A 182 4.18 12.44 9.55
C PRO A 182 4.40 11.02 9.01
N PRO A 183 4.96 10.82 7.80
CA PRO A 183 5.11 9.49 7.19
C PRO A 183 5.81 8.48 8.08
N ILE A 184 6.92 8.92 8.71
CA ILE A 184 7.71 8.08 9.62
C ILE A 184 6.88 7.69 10.85
N VAL A 185 6.14 8.65 11.41
CA VAL A 185 5.29 8.40 12.59
C VAL A 185 4.14 7.45 12.27
N MET A 186 3.52 7.61 11.10
CA MET A 186 2.44 6.73 10.65
C MET A 186 2.93 5.29 10.43
N ALA A 187 4.08 5.11 9.75
CA ALA A 187 4.70 3.82 9.54
C ALA A 187 5.09 3.19 10.88
N TRP A 188 5.78 3.94 11.75
CA TRP A 188 6.21 3.47 13.08
C TRP A 188 5.03 3.04 13.95
N ALA A 189 4.02 3.89 14.12
CA ALA A 189 2.87 3.57 14.94
C ALA A 189 2.08 2.37 14.40
N GLY A 190 1.89 2.30 13.07
CA GLY A 190 1.25 1.15 12.43
C GLY A 190 2.03 -0.14 12.64
N MET A 191 3.36 -0.12 12.52
CA MET A 191 4.20 -1.28 12.77
C MET A 191 4.18 -1.70 14.24
N CYS A 192 4.19 -0.76 15.19
CA CYS A 192 4.06 -1.07 16.61
C CYS A 192 2.73 -1.77 16.92
N VAL A 193 1.62 -1.23 16.41
CA VAL A 193 0.29 -1.83 16.60
C VAL A 193 0.21 -3.21 15.92
N GLY A 194 0.67 -3.31 14.68
CA GLY A 194 0.65 -4.56 13.92
C GLY A 194 1.50 -5.66 14.58
N ALA A 195 2.73 -5.31 15.01
CA ALA A 195 3.60 -6.24 15.72
C ALA A 195 2.98 -6.71 17.03
N ALA A 196 2.45 -5.80 17.84
CA ALA A 196 1.81 -6.11 19.11
C ALA A 196 0.59 -7.02 18.91
N ALA A 197 -0.25 -6.74 17.91
CA ALA A 197 -1.44 -7.55 17.62
C ALA A 197 -1.07 -8.98 17.18
N LEU A 198 -0.14 -9.13 16.23
CA LEU A 198 0.29 -10.44 15.77
C LEU A 198 1.05 -11.22 16.85
N ALA A 199 1.89 -10.55 17.64
CA ALA A 199 2.59 -11.17 18.77
C ALA A 199 1.59 -11.66 19.82
N ALA A 200 0.55 -10.89 20.14
CA ALA A 200 -0.51 -11.31 21.06
C ALA A 200 -1.29 -12.53 20.54
N LEU A 201 -1.61 -12.58 19.23
CA LEU A 201 -2.25 -13.73 18.60
C LEU A 201 -1.32 -14.98 18.60
N GLY A 202 -0.02 -14.78 18.37
CA GLY A 202 0.97 -15.84 18.47
C GLY A 202 1.10 -16.37 19.90
N TRP A 203 1.16 -15.49 20.89
CA TRP A 203 1.22 -15.86 22.31
C TRP A 203 -0.06 -16.59 22.77
N ALA A 204 -1.21 -16.19 22.26
CA ALA A 204 -2.49 -16.86 22.52
C ALA A 204 -2.61 -18.23 21.81
N GLY A 205 -1.63 -18.65 21.02
CA GLY A 205 -1.66 -19.89 20.24
C GLY A 205 -2.57 -19.86 19.01
N ALA A 206 -3.10 -18.68 18.65
CA ALA A 206 -3.97 -18.52 17.46
C ALA A 206 -3.17 -18.51 16.15
N LEU A 207 -1.86 -18.23 16.20
CA LEU A 207 -0.97 -18.24 15.05
C LEU A 207 0.24 -19.14 15.33
N PRO A 208 0.66 -20.00 14.37
CA PRO A 208 1.90 -20.76 14.51
C PRO A 208 3.09 -19.80 14.39
N VAL A 209 3.88 -19.66 15.46
CA VAL A 209 5.08 -18.83 15.49
C VAL A 209 6.28 -19.72 15.68
N THR A 210 6.92 -20.09 14.58
CA THR A 210 8.16 -20.87 14.57
C THR A 210 9.26 -20.08 13.87
N ALA A 211 10.47 -20.10 14.41
CA ALA A 211 11.64 -19.46 13.84
C ALA A 211 12.83 -20.44 13.88
N ALA A 212 13.48 -20.60 12.74
CA ALA A 212 14.68 -21.41 12.62
C ALA A 212 15.92 -20.50 12.69
N THR A 213 16.92 -20.91 13.46
CA THR A 213 18.20 -20.19 13.56
C THR A 213 19.28 -20.78 12.65
N SER A 214 18.91 -21.72 11.78
CA SER A 214 19.79 -22.35 10.80
C SER A 214 20.21 -21.36 9.69
N SER A 215 21.26 -21.72 8.96
CA SER A 215 21.63 -21.00 7.74
C SER A 215 20.55 -21.14 6.67
N VAL A 216 20.36 -20.09 5.89
CA VAL A 216 19.35 -19.94 4.84
C VAL A 216 20.04 -19.92 3.49
N ASP A 217 19.48 -20.59 2.50
CA ASP A 217 19.93 -20.46 1.12
C ASP A 217 19.35 -19.17 0.52
N PHE A 218 20.24 -18.22 0.19
CA PHE A 218 19.87 -16.92 -0.37
C PHE A 218 20.84 -16.51 -1.46
N ALA A 219 20.36 -16.22 -2.64
CA ALA A 219 21.14 -15.86 -3.82
C ALA A 219 22.21 -16.93 -4.16
N GLY A 220 21.90 -18.21 -3.98
CA GLY A 220 22.82 -19.33 -4.24
C GLY A 220 23.93 -19.52 -3.19
N HIS A 221 23.86 -18.81 -2.07
CA HIS A 221 24.82 -18.89 -0.99
C HIS A 221 24.13 -19.22 0.33
N ARG A 222 24.83 -20.03 1.17
CA ARG A 222 24.42 -20.23 2.56
C ARG A 222 24.82 -19.04 3.41
N VAL A 223 23.80 -18.30 3.90
CA VAL A 223 23.98 -17.12 4.76
C VAL A 223 23.27 -17.32 6.11
N SER A 224 23.64 -16.52 7.09
CA SER A 224 22.86 -16.46 8.34
C SER A 224 21.45 -15.95 8.06
N TRP A 225 20.44 -16.51 8.75
CA TRP A 225 19.05 -16.04 8.70
C TRP A 225 18.89 -14.54 9.01
N VAL A 226 19.86 -13.97 9.71
CA VAL A 226 19.90 -12.53 10.04
C VAL A 226 19.99 -11.67 8.78
N VAL A 227 20.68 -12.12 7.73
CA VAL A 227 20.87 -11.36 6.49
C VAL A 227 19.54 -11.11 5.77
N PRO A 228 18.76 -12.14 5.37
CA PRO A 228 17.46 -11.90 4.75
C PRO A 228 16.46 -11.24 5.71
N MET A 229 16.54 -11.49 7.03
CA MET A 229 15.68 -10.84 8.01
C MET A 229 15.96 -9.34 8.13
N LEU A 230 17.23 -8.91 8.12
CA LEU A 230 17.58 -7.48 8.09
C LEU A 230 17.17 -6.83 6.76
N GLY A 231 17.38 -7.50 5.63
CA GLY A 231 16.87 -7.05 4.33
C GLY A 231 15.37 -6.84 4.35
N LEU A 232 14.64 -7.83 4.85
CA LEU A 232 13.18 -7.81 4.97
C LEU A 232 12.69 -6.67 5.89
N SER A 233 13.40 -6.41 6.99
CA SER A 233 12.99 -5.43 8.00
C SER A 233 13.39 -3.99 7.64
N LEU A 234 14.64 -3.80 7.20
CA LEU A 234 15.17 -2.45 6.96
C LEU A 234 14.86 -1.95 5.56
N VAL A 235 15.05 -2.79 4.54
CA VAL A 235 14.86 -2.42 3.13
C VAL A 235 13.39 -2.54 2.75
N ALA A 236 12.83 -3.75 2.89
CA ALA A 236 11.48 -4.03 2.42
C ALA A 236 10.36 -3.61 3.41
N ALA A 237 10.70 -3.13 4.62
CA ALA A 237 9.71 -2.56 5.53
C ALA A 237 10.06 -1.12 5.91
N ALA A 238 11.04 -0.85 6.76
CA ALA A 238 11.27 0.49 7.29
C ALA A 238 11.44 1.54 6.18
N PHE A 239 12.37 1.31 5.25
CA PHE A 239 12.62 2.24 4.14
C PHE A 239 11.46 2.29 3.16
N ALA A 240 10.93 1.14 2.74
CA ALA A 240 9.88 1.03 1.73
C ALA A 240 8.60 1.77 2.14
N TYR A 241 8.13 1.57 3.38
CA TYR A 241 6.95 2.28 3.91
C TYR A 241 7.16 3.79 4.02
N VAL A 242 8.31 4.23 4.54
CA VAL A 242 8.61 5.67 4.64
C VAL A 242 8.70 6.32 3.27
N ALA A 243 9.37 5.67 2.32
CA ALA A 243 9.49 6.15 0.95
C ALA A 243 8.12 6.18 0.24
N GLY A 244 7.30 5.13 0.39
CA GLY A 244 5.96 5.03 -0.19
C GLY A 244 5.00 6.08 0.34
N ILE A 245 4.93 6.29 1.65
CA ILE A 245 4.13 7.36 2.25
C ILE A 245 4.66 8.73 1.80
N GLY A 246 6.00 8.91 1.75
CA GLY A 246 6.63 10.13 1.26
C GLY A 246 6.33 10.43 -0.21
N ALA A 247 6.28 9.40 -1.06
CA ALA A 247 5.88 9.48 -2.46
C ALA A 247 4.40 9.87 -2.59
N ALA A 248 3.50 9.19 -1.86
CA ALA A 248 2.07 9.46 -1.89
C ALA A 248 1.74 10.91 -1.51
N ARG A 249 2.50 11.50 -0.58
CA ARG A 249 2.34 12.91 -0.19
C ARG A 249 2.79 13.91 -1.25
N ARG A 250 3.81 13.57 -2.05
CA ARG A 250 4.36 14.46 -3.09
C ARG A 250 3.62 14.32 -4.42
N LEU A 251 3.23 13.09 -4.77
CA LEU A 251 2.58 12.78 -6.06
C LEU A 251 1.05 12.74 -5.97
N GLY A 252 0.51 12.63 -4.75
CA GLY A 252 -0.86 12.22 -4.51
C GLY A 252 -1.01 10.69 -4.54
N ALA A 253 -2.02 10.17 -3.85
CA ALA A 253 -2.23 8.73 -3.69
C ALA A 253 -2.40 8.00 -5.04
N LYS A 254 -3.09 8.62 -6.00
CA LYS A 254 -3.35 8.03 -7.32
C LYS A 254 -2.06 7.76 -8.11
N LEU A 255 -1.20 8.77 -8.28
CA LEU A 255 0.03 8.62 -9.06
C LEU A 255 1.03 7.72 -8.33
N ALA A 256 1.15 7.85 -7.00
CA ALA A 256 2.01 7.00 -6.20
C ALA A 256 1.60 5.53 -6.27
N SER A 257 0.29 5.21 -6.21
CA SER A 257 -0.20 3.83 -6.36
C SER A 257 0.01 3.27 -7.76
N PHE A 258 -0.08 4.12 -8.81
CA PHE A 258 0.22 3.71 -10.18
C PHE A 258 1.69 3.31 -10.35
N VAL A 259 2.62 4.14 -9.85
CA VAL A 259 4.06 3.81 -9.87
C VAL A 259 4.35 2.62 -8.97
N GLY A 260 3.65 2.50 -7.85
CA GLY A 260 3.73 1.37 -6.92
C GLY A 260 3.46 0.01 -7.58
N MET A 261 2.64 -0.07 -8.64
CA MET A 261 2.45 -1.31 -9.40
C MET A 261 3.74 -1.86 -10.03
N GLY A 262 4.76 -1.00 -10.21
CA GLY A 262 6.10 -1.44 -10.60
C GLY A 262 6.74 -2.43 -9.61
N GLU A 263 6.24 -2.51 -8.37
CA GLU A 263 6.64 -3.50 -7.38
C GLU A 263 6.54 -4.92 -7.92
N VAL A 264 5.48 -5.24 -8.70
CA VAL A 264 5.31 -6.58 -9.29
C VAL A 264 6.48 -6.95 -10.18
N LEU A 265 6.95 -5.99 -11.01
CA LEU A 265 8.09 -6.23 -11.90
C LEU A 265 9.38 -6.44 -11.11
N PHE A 266 9.59 -5.63 -10.07
CA PHE A 266 10.73 -5.80 -9.17
C PHE A 266 10.65 -7.10 -8.38
N ALA A 267 9.47 -7.50 -7.92
CA ALA A 267 9.28 -8.75 -7.18
C ALA A 267 9.60 -9.98 -8.05
N ILE A 268 9.15 -10.01 -9.30
CA ILE A 268 9.48 -11.07 -10.26
C ILE A 268 11.00 -11.09 -10.51
N LEU A 269 11.61 -9.93 -10.73
CA LEU A 269 13.05 -9.80 -10.94
C LEU A 269 13.85 -10.33 -9.74
N PHE A 270 13.49 -9.91 -8.52
CA PHE A 270 14.20 -10.34 -7.31
C PHE A 270 13.89 -11.79 -6.93
N ALA A 271 12.69 -12.30 -7.15
CA ALA A 271 12.37 -13.72 -6.99
C ALA A 271 13.24 -14.59 -7.91
N TRP A 272 13.43 -14.16 -9.15
CA TRP A 272 14.35 -14.85 -10.07
C TRP A 272 15.81 -14.74 -9.62
N LEU A 273 16.30 -13.54 -9.35
CA LEU A 273 17.73 -13.31 -9.05
C LEU A 273 18.15 -13.88 -7.69
N LEU A 274 17.26 -13.84 -6.68
CA LEU A 274 17.62 -14.15 -5.30
C LEU A 274 17.14 -15.53 -4.83
N VAL A 275 16.10 -16.07 -5.45
CA VAL A 275 15.46 -17.34 -5.06
C VAL A 275 15.43 -18.36 -6.21
N GLY A 276 15.75 -17.92 -7.45
CA GLY A 276 15.73 -18.79 -8.64
C GLY A 276 14.32 -19.11 -9.16
N GLN A 277 13.30 -18.43 -8.68
CA GLN A 277 11.90 -18.61 -9.12
C GLN A 277 11.64 -17.87 -10.42
N LEU A 278 11.52 -18.62 -11.52
CA LEU A 278 11.17 -18.06 -12.83
C LEU A 278 9.72 -18.42 -13.17
N PRO A 279 8.83 -17.43 -13.43
CA PRO A 279 7.48 -17.72 -13.87
C PRO A 279 7.44 -18.45 -15.21
N SER A 280 6.44 -19.30 -15.41
CA SER A 280 6.18 -19.93 -16.71
C SER A 280 5.76 -18.88 -17.74
N ALA A 281 5.87 -19.22 -19.05
CA ALA A 281 5.44 -18.32 -20.12
C ALA A 281 3.96 -17.92 -19.99
N MET A 282 3.09 -18.85 -19.55
CA MET A 282 1.67 -18.59 -19.32
C MET A 282 1.46 -17.64 -18.14
N GLN A 283 2.24 -17.79 -17.05
CA GLN A 283 2.21 -16.89 -15.91
C GLN A 283 2.71 -15.48 -16.28
N PHE A 284 3.73 -15.37 -17.13
CA PHE A 284 4.18 -14.08 -17.69
C PHE A 284 3.08 -13.39 -18.49
N LEU A 285 2.44 -14.13 -19.39
CA LEU A 285 1.36 -13.58 -20.23
C LEU A 285 0.16 -13.16 -19.35
N GLY A 286 -0.27 -14.01 -18.44
CA GLY A 286 -1.34 -13.70 -17.49
C GLY A 286 -1.00 -12.51 -16.58
N GLY A 287 0.25 -12.44 -16.11
CA GLY A 287 0.76 -11.30 -15.35
C GLY A 287 0.69 -10.00 -16.13
N ALA A 288 1.06 -10.02 -17.42
CA ALA A 288 0.93 -8.86 -18.30
C ALA A 288 -0.54 -8.42 -18.44
N PHE A 289 -1.48 -9.37 -18.61
CA PHE A 289 -2.92 -9.06 -18.65
C PHE A 289 -3.41 -8.43 -17.34
N ILE A 290 -2.99 -8.94 -16.16
CA ILE A 290 -3.33 -8.34 -14.86
C ILE A 290 -2.79 -6.91 -14.79
N LEU A 291 -1.52 -6.70 -15.09
CA LEU A 291 -0.90 -5.38 -15.03
C LEU A 291 -1.57 -4.38 -15.99
N VAL A 292 -1.84 -4.79 -17.23
CA VAL A 292 -2.58 -3.96 -18.20
C VAL A 292 -3.98 -3.66 -17.66
N GLY A 293 -4.69 -4.67 -17.17
CA GLY A 293 -6.04 -4.52 -16.64
C GLY A 293 -6.09 -3.54 -15.46
N VAL A 294 -5.20 -3.70 -14.47
CA VAL A 294 -5.11 -2.80 -13.32
C VAL A 294 -4.67 -1.39 -13.75
N THR A 295 -3.78 -1.28 -14.74
CA THR A 295 -3.36 0.00 -15.31
C THR A 295 -4.53 0.74 -15.95
N LEU A 296 -5.39 0.04 -16.73
CA LEU A 296 -6.58 0.63 -17.34
C LEU A 296 -7.58 1.11 -16.29
N VAL A 297 -7.82 0.33 -15.23
CA VAL A 297 -8.66 0.74 -14.09
C VAL A 297 -8.12 2.01 -13.46
N ARG A 298 -6.82 2.07 -13.19
CA ARG A 298 -6.17 3.23 -12.57
C ARG A 298 -6.13 4.46 -13.47
N ALA A 299 -5.91 4.28 -14.78
CA ALA A 299 -5.92 5.36 -15.76
C ALA A 299 -7.29 6.03 -15.83
N ASP A 300 -8.37 5.24 -15.76
CA ASP A 300 -9.75 5.77 -15.77
C ASP A 300 -10.04 6.59 -14.49
N GLU A 301 -9.55 6.15 -13.34
CA GLU A 301 -9.62 6.90 -12.08
C GLU A 301 -8.87 8.25 -12.17
N LEU A 302 -7.72 8.30 -12.86
CA LEU A 302 -6.95 9.52 -13.06
C LEU A 302 -7.71 10.54 -13.94
N GLY A 303 -8.44 10.07 -14.95
CA GLY A 303 -9.27 10.90 -15.84
C GLY A 303 -10.53 11.50 -15.18
N THR A 304 -10.92 10.99 -14.00
CA THR A 304 -12.15 11.42 -13.30
C THR A 304 -11.96 12.44 -12.20
N THR A 305 -10.76 13.01 -12.00
CA THR A 305 -10.62 14.12 -11.04
C THR A 305 -11.43 15.30 -11.58
N PRO A 306 -12.55 15.71 -10.93
CA PRO A 306 -13.26 16.89 -11.36
C PRO A 306 -12.30 18.08 -11.28
N ALA A 307 -12.28 18.91 -12.29
CA ALA A 307 -11.75 20.28 -12.24
C ALA A 307 -12.62 21.14 -11.29
N ALA A 308 -12.72 20.72 -10.03
CA ALA A 308 -13.49 21.38 -8.99
C ALA A 308 -12.56 22.19 -8.09
N ALA A 309 -11.79 23.09 -8.67
CA ALA A 309 -11.13 24.16 -7.92
C ALA A 309 -10.73 25.34 -8.83
N SER A 310 -11.49 25.60 -9.87
CA SER A 310 -11.46 26.90 -10.54
C SER A 310 -12.89 27.37 -10.79
N ARG A 311 -13.68 27.49 -9.71
CA ARG A 311 -14.65 28.57 -9.73
C ARG A 311 -13.80 29.84 -9.56
N PRO A 312 -13.78 30.75 -10.53
CA PRO A 312 -13.34 32.07 -10.25
C PRO A 312 -14.28 32.55 -9.13
N GLU A 313 -13.68 32.98 -8.03
CA GLU A 313 -14.35 33.76 -7.01
C GLU A 313 -15.16 34.79 -7.75
N SER A 314 -16.47 34.55 -7.78
CA SER A 314 -17.43 35.43 -8.47
C SER A 314 -17.18 36.79 -7.92
N ALA A 315 -16.72 37.67 -8.79
CA ALA A 315 -16.51 39.07 -8.53
C ALA A 315 -17.66 39.58 -7.65
N VAL A 316 -17.29 39.95 -6.41
CA VAL A 316 -18.18 40.78 -5.60
C VAL A 316 -18.47 42.00 -6.45
N PRO A 317 -19.74 42.24 -6.82
CA PRO A 317 -20.04 43.43 -7.59
C PRO A 317 -19.57 44.66 -6.81
N PRO A 318 -18.97 45.67 -7.45
CA PRO A 318 -18.51 46.86 -6.76
C PRO A 318 -19.74 47.44 -6.06
N ARG A 319 -19.62 47.66 -4.73
CA ARG A 319 -20.59 48.44 -3.97
C ARG A 319 -20.61 49.83 -4.58
N ASP A 320 -21.74 50.21 -5.13
CA ASP A 320 -21.99 51.55 -5.60
C ASP A 320 -21.80 52.53 -4.42
N GLU A 321 -20.76 53.34 -4.49
CA GLU A 321 -20.46 54.43 -3.54
C GLU A 321 -21.50 55.55 -3.57
N HIS A 322 -22.56 55.43 -4.38
CA HIS A 322 -23.58 56.47 -4.50
C HIS A 322 -24.68 56.41 -3.43
N GLU A 323 -24.73 55.41 -2.55
CA GLU A 323 -25.81 55.32 -1.56
C GLU A 323 -25.48 55.94 -0.20
N LEU A 324 -24.23 56.46 -0.01
CA LEU A 324 -23.81 57.12 1.24
C LEU A 324 -23.95 58.68 1.25
N LEU A 325 -24.47 59.29 0.17
CA LEU A 325 -24.61 60.73 0.12
C LEU A 325 -26.06 61.25 0.14
N SER A 326 -27.08 60.40 0.34
CA SER A 326 -28.50 60.82 0.28
C SER A 326 -29.23 60.85 1.65
N THR A 327 -28.59 60.61 2.79
CA THR A 327 -29.26 60.75 4.10
C THR A 327 -28.54 61.68 5.08
N GLY A 328 -28.34 62.93 4.61
CA GLY A 328 -27.83 64.01 5.45
C GLY A 328 -28.63 65.28 5.20
N HIS A 329 -29.90 65.35 5.58
CA HIS A 329 -30.55 66.66 5.91
C HIS A 329 -31.86 66.47 6.67
N GLY A 330 -31.99 67.16 7.73
CA GLY A 330 -33.24 67.44 8.43
C GLY A 330 -33.17 66.93 9.89
N GLY A 331 -32.83 67.66 10.85
CA GLY A 331 -33.36 68.94 11.30
C GLY A 331 -34.40 68.69 12.40
N GLY A 332 -34.14 69.14 13.63
CA GLY A 332 -35.23 69.21 14.61
C GLY A 332 -34.79 69.16 16.05
N TRP A 333 -34.32 70.29 16.57
CA TRP A 333 -34.37 70.61 17.99
C TRP A 333 -35.81 70.63 18.51
N ARG A 334 -36.15 70.03 19.63
CA ARG A 334 -36.99 70.57 20.75
C ARG A 334 -37.06 69.54 21.89
N ARG A 335 -36.64 70.05 23.00
CA ARG A 335 -36.91 70.03 24.43
C ARG A 335 -36.65 68.75 25.18
#